data_4533a3a6884dcc4be6a2cc61dbdc0256
#
_entry.id   4533a3a6884dcc4be6a2cc61dbdc0256
#
_cell.length_a   1.000
_cell.length_b   1.000
_cell.length_c   1.000
_cell.angle_alpha   90.00
_cell.angle_beta   90.00
_cell.angle_gamma   90.00
#
_symmetry.space_group_name_H-M   'P 1'
#
loop_
_entity.id
_entity.type
_entity.pdbx_description
1 polymer ?
#
loop_
_entity_poly.entity_id
_entity_poly.type
_entity_poly.pdbx_seq_one_letter_code
_entity_poly.pdbx_strand_id
1 'polypeptide(L)'
;MRVAFFVSFFPKLSETFILDQITGLIDRGCEIDIYADLPVQDSEAHPEVDTYGLREHTHELPIPEDGFRRVFKAPSLMVANLGKSSRVQLRSLNVFNYGQRALSLRLFYEALSCLNRKPYDIVHCHFGPNGLRGVMLREIGALQAKLITSFYGYDVSVSARHSRPHSYARLFAKGDLFLAISDTMRRRLVELGCPEDRILVHRLGVDVKKFNVSLHTPPDGSMNIVTIARLVHKKGIEHGIRAVARLVQTGLQVKYTIVGDGPLRDQLEQLIQQLGLNKVVKMSGWRRRPEIADLLAKAHILLAPSITADDGDQEGTPVVLMEALAAGLPVVSTQHSGIPEVVEDGVTGFVVPERDVTALAEKLRYLAEHPHERSRMGQAGRVAVKRLFDIEKLNDRLVEIYNGLNGQAAEKQAVMDESSAAARCDNANRFYSPTIH
;
A
#
# COMPACT_ATOMS: atom_id res chain seq x y z
N MET A 1 -3.18 22.30 1.26
CA MET A 1 -2.30 21.57 0.34
C MET A 1 -3.15 20.67 -0.54
N ARG A 2 -2.89 20.66 -1.85
CA ARG A 2 -3.66 19.88 -2.79
C ARG A 2 -2.88 18.69 -3.31
N VAL A 3 -3.41 17.47 -3.12
CA VAL A 3 -2.72 16.21 -3.38
C VAL A 3 -3.51 15.35 -4.36
N ALA A 4 -2.85 14.83 -5.39
CA ALA A 4 -3.40 13.84 -6.29
C ALA A 4 -2.90 12.43 -5.89
N PHE A 5 -3.81 11.52 -5.60
CA PHE A 5 -3.51 10.10 -5.37
C PHE A 5 -3.65 9.32 -6.68
N PHE A 6 -2.60 8.62 -7.08
CA PHE A 6 -2.63 7.70 -8.21
C PHE A 6 -2.67 6.27 -7.73
N VAL A 7 -3.78 5.59 -7.98
CA VAL A 7 -4.05 4.20 -7.59
C VAL A 7 -4.51 3.38 -8.79
N SER A 8 -4.40 2.06 -8.74
CA SER A 8 -4.89 1.21 -9.85
C SER A 8 -6.40 1.01 -9.77
N PHE A 9 -6.94 0.84 -8.56
CA PHE A 9 -8.37 0.65 -8.31
C PHE A 9 -8.79 1.43 -7.08
N PHE A 10 -9.98 2.06 -7.13
CA PHE A 10 -10.56 2.73 -5.98
C PHE A 10 -12.10 2.78 -6.11
N PRO A 11 -12.86 2.54 -5.03
CA PRO A 11 -12.41 1.99 -3.74
C PRO A 11 -12.05 0.50 -3.85
N LYS A 12 -11.12 0.01 -3.04
CA LYS A 12 -10.76 -1.41 -2.99
C LYS A 12 -10.76 -1.94 -1.56
N LEU A 13 -11.56 -2.95 -1.29
CA LEU A 13 -11.79 -3.51 0.05
C LEU A 13 -10.50 -3.99 0.74
N SER A 14 -9.52 -4.49 -0.04
CA SER A 14 -8.27 -5.04 0.51
C SER A 14 -7.14 -4.01 0.66
N GLU A 15 -7.33 -2.77 0.23
CA GLU A 15 -6.33 -1.69 0.29
C GLU A 15 -6.75 -0.60 1.28
N THR A 16 -7.22 -1.02 2.46
CA THR A 16 -7.71 -0.14 3.53
C THR A 16 -6.71 0.91 3.96
N PHE A 17 -5.42 0.60 3.89
CA PHE A 17 -4.34 1.52 4.24
C PHE A 17 -4.28 2.77 3.33
N ILE A 18 -4.68 2.65 2.05
CA ILE A 18 -4.80 3.81 1.15
C ILE A 18 -5.99 4.68 1.58
N LEU A 19 -7.12 4.05 1.87
CA LEU A 19 -8.31 4.75 2.35
C LEU A 19 -8.01 5.51 3.66
N ASP A 20 -7.34 4.86 4.61
CA ASP A 20 -7.00 5.46 5.91
C ASP A 20 -5.99 6.62 5.76
N GLN A 21 -5.11 6.59 4.76
CA GLN A 21 -4.26 7.73 4.43
C GLN A 21 -5.06 8.88 3.81
N ILE A 22 -5.95 8.58 2.86
CA ILE A 22 -6.78 9.60 2.21
C ILE A 22 -7.65 10.32 3.23
N THR A 23 -8.41 9.59 4.03
CA THR A 23 -9.30 10.18 5.05
C THR A 23 -8.51 10.97 6.11
N GLY A 24 -7.41 10.40 6.59
CA GLY A 24 -6.56 11.07 7.57
C GLY A 24 -5.87 12.35 7.04
N LEU A 25 -5.58 12.44 5.75
CA LEU A 25 -5.07 13.67 5.14
C LEU A 25 -6.17 14.71 4.94
N ILE A 26 -7.40 14.29 4.61
CA ILE A 26 -8.57 15.19 4.54
C ILE A 26 -8.84 15.81 5.93
N ASP A 27 -8.79 15.00 6.99
CA ASP A 27 -8.95 15.48 8.38
C ASP A 27 -7.87 16.51 8.77
N ARG A 28 -6.72 16.51 8.07
CA ARG A 28 -5.62 17.47 8.24
C ARG A 28 -5.67 18.65 7.26
N GLY A 29 -6.81 18.82 6.59
CA GLY A 29 -7.06 19.96 5.71
C GLY A 29 -6.40 19.85 4.32
N CYS A 30 -6.04 18.63 3.88
CA CYS A 30 -5.59 18.42 2.51
C CYS A 30 -6.80 18.27 1.56
N GLU A 31 -6.74 18.90 0.39
CA GLU A 31 -7.67 18.66 -0.71
C GLU A 31 -7.15 17.44 -1.50
N ILE A 32 -7.95 16.38 -1.59
CA ILE A 32 -7.54 15.13 -2.24
C ILE A 32 -8.34 14.90 -3.51
N ASP A 33 -7.64 14.64 -4.61
CA ASP A 33 -8.20 14.07 -5.84
C ASP A 33 -7.62 12.66 -6.05
N ILE A 34 -8.44 11.70 -6.45
CA ILE A 34 -8.05 10.29 -6.64
C ILE A 34 -8.15 9.95 -8.13
N TYR A 35 -7.07 9.46 -8.70
CA TYR A 35 -7.00 8.96 -10.07
C TYR A 35 -6.90 7.44 -10.07
N ALA A 36 -7.97 6.77 -10.51
CA ALA A 36 -8.06 5.32 -10.59
C ALA A 36 -8.21 4.85 -12.05
N ASP A 37 -7.64 3.67 -12.40
CA ASP A 37 -7.71 3.12 -13.75
C ASP A 37 -9.13 2.67 -14.11
N LEU A 38 -9.81 2.04 -13.16
CA LEU A 38 -11.17 1.54 -13.29
C LEU A 38 -11.92 1.74 -11.96
N PRO A 39 -13.21 2.08 -12.01
CA PRO A 39 -14.05 2.00 -10.84
C PRO A 39 -14.20 0.52 -10.46
N VAL A 40 -14.03 0.20 -9.21
CA VAL A 40 -14.50 -1.08 -8.71
C VAL A 40 -16.02 -0.97 -8.61
N GLN A 41 -16.74 -1.72 -9.42
CA GLN A 41 -18.22 -1.81 -9.39
C GLN A 41 -18.72 -2.55 -8.14
N ASP A 42 -17.88 -2.72 -7.13
CA ASP A 42 -18.28 -3.36 -5.89
C ASP A 42 -19.35 -2.50 -5.20
N SER A 43 -20.53 -3.08 -5.09
CA SER A 43 -21.63 -2.56 -4.27
C SER A 43 -21.24 -2.46 -2.79
N GLU A 44 -20.12 -3.03 -2.39
CA GLU A 44 -19.59 -3.07 -1.04
C GLU A 44 -18.31 -2.23 -0.92
N ALA A 45 -18.45 -0.93 -0.77
CA ALA A 45 -17.35 -0.05 -0.36
C ALA A 45 -17.31 0.08 1.17
N HIS A 46 -16.15 0.49 1.70
CA HIS A 46 -16.06 0.89 3.11
C HIS A 46 -16.93 2.15 3.35
N PRO A 47 -17.62 2.24 4.51
CA PRO A 47 -18.50 3.39 4.83
C PRO A 47 -17.80 4.75 4.71
N GLU A 48 -16.50 4.80 4.98
CA GLU A 48 -15.68 6.00 4.88
C GLU A 48 -15.68 6.60 3.46
N VAL A 49 -15.84 5.79 2.42
CA VAL A 49 -15.90 6.27 1.02
C VAL A 49 -17.08 7.22 0.81
N ASP A 50 -18.23 6.88 1.37
CA ASP A 50 -19.43 7.69 1.26
C ASP A 50 -19.44 8.84 2.30
N THR A 51 -18.94 8.58 3.51
CA THR A 51 -18.84 9.60 4.59
C THR A 51 -17.96 10.79 4.18
N TYR A 52 -16.86 10.55 3.48
CA TYR A 52 -15.94 11.58 3.00
C TYR A 52 -16.24 12.05 1.56
N GLY A 53 -17.31 11.55 0.94
CA GLY A 53 -17.69 11.92 -0.44
C GLY A 53 -16.61 11.55 -1.49
N LEU A 54 -15.81 10.52 -1.24
CA LEU A 54 -14.61 10.22 -2.04
C LEU A 54 -14.93 9.86 -3.50
N ARG A 55 -16.15 9.40 -3.79
CA ARG A 55 -16.58 9.11 -5.17
C ARG A 55 -16.58 10.35 -6.05
N GLU A 56 -16.97 11.52 -5.51
CA GLU A 56 -17.01 12.80 -6.22
C GLU A 56 -15.58 13.32 -6.53
N HIS A 57 -14.61 12.94 -5.69
CA HIS A 57 -13.20 13.27 -5.84
C HIS A 57 -12.41 12.19 -6.61
N THR A 58 -13.08 11.11 -7.05
CA THR A 58 -12.46 10.05 -7.84
C THR A 58 -12.60 10.32 -9.32
N HIS A 59 -11.48 10.47 -10.01
CA HIS A 59 -11.39 10.67 -11.44
C HIS A 59 -11.02 9.34 -12.10
N GLU A 60 -12.00 8.78 -12.76
CA GLU A 60 -11.78 7.60 -13.59
C GLU A 60 -11.03 8.01 -14.85
N LEU A 61 -10.15 7.12 -15.29
CA LEU A 61 -9.46 7.30 -16.54
C LEU A 61 -10.33 6.73 -17.66
N PRO A 62 -10.88 7.56 -18.55
CA PRO A 62 -11.80 7.11 -19.61
C PRO A 62 -11.04 6.39 -20.73
N ILE A 63 -10.19 5.42 -20.38
CA ILE A 63 -9.40 4.66 -21.34
C ILE A 63 -10.29 3.53 -21.89
N PRO A 64 -10.71 3.55 -23.15
CA PRO A 64 -11.47 2.44 -23.70
C PRO A 64 -10.65 1.15 -23.63
N GLU A 65 -11.26 0.04 -23.22
CA GLU A 65 -10.57 -1.27 -23.12
C GLU A 65 -10.08 -1.75 -24.46
N ASP A 66 -10.91 -1.56 -25.50
CA ASP A 66 -10.61 -1.95 -26.87
C ASP A 66 -9.69 -0.95 -27.57
N GLY A 67 -8.59 -1.45 -28.15
CA GLY A 67 -7.62 -0.66 -28.90
C GLY A 67 -8.23 0.07 -30.12
N PHE A 68 -9.17 -0.55 -30.82
CA PHE A 68 -9.90 0.08 -31.92
C PHE A 68 -10.69 1.30 -31.46
N ARG A 69 -11.45 1.15 -30.39
CA ARG A 69 -12.22 2.29 -29.80
C ARG A 69 -11.30 3.42 -29.37
N ARG A 70 -10.09 3.12 -28.88
CA ARG A 70 -9.10 4.16 -28.56
C ARG A 70 -8.67 4.95 -29.78
N VAL A 71 -8.32 4.26 -30.86
CA VAL A 71 -7.90 4.90 -32.11
C VAL A 71 -9.02 5.75 -32.71
N PHE A 72 -10.26 5.25 -32.74
CA PHE A 72 -11.39 5.99 -33.32
C PHE A 72 -11.83 7.22 -32.50
N LYS A 73 -11.74 7.17 -31.17
CA LYS A 73 -12.12 8.29 -30.30
C LYS A 73 -11.01 9.35 -30.16
N ALA A 74 -9.74 8.98 -30.34
CA ALA A 74 -8.64 9.90 -30.13
C ALA A 74 -8.71 11.18 -30.98
N PRO A 75 -8.99 11.16 -32.29
CA PRO A 75 -9.06 12.38 -33.11
C PRO A 75 -10.07 13.41 -32.62
N SER A 76 -11.29 12.97 -32.26
CA SER A 76 -12.33 13.88 -31.77
C SER A 76 -11.92 14.50 -30.41
N LEU A 77 -11.29 13.74 -29.53
CA LEU A 77 -10.77 14.23 -28.26
C LEU A 77 -9.58 15.18 -28.46
N MET A 78 -8.72 14.92 -29.46
CA MET A 78 -7.62 15.82 -29.81
C MET A 78 -8.15 17.18 -30.24
N VAL A 79 -9.14 17.19 -31.12
CA VAL A 79 -9.77 18.44 -31.61
C VAL A 79 -10.49 19.19 -30.49
N ALA A 80 -11.26 18.48 -29.67
CA ALA A 80 -11.96 19.06 -28.51
C ALA A 80 -11.05 19.74 -27.48
N ASN A 81 -9.79 19.31 -27.42
CA ASN A 81 -8.79 19.83 -26.49
C ASN A 81 -7.65 20.59 -27.19
N LEU A 82 -7.88 21.07 -28.44
CA LEU A 82 -6.95 21.95 -29.13
C LEU A 82 -6.80 23.30 -28.39
N GLY A 83 -5.59 23.84 -28.41
CA GLY A 83 -5.25 25.13 -27.81
C GLY A 83 -4.39 24.99 -26.57
N LYS A 84 -4.96 24.80 -25.38
CA LYS A 84 -4.18 24.79 -24.11
C LYS A 84 -3.33 23.54 -23.89
N SER A 85 -3.63 22.43 -24.57
CA SER A 85 -3.00 21.12 -24.33
C SER A 85 -2.34 20.47 -25.54
N SER A 86 -2.24 21.14 -26.69
CA SER A 86 -1.69 20.56 -27.91
C SER A 86 -0.27 20.01 -27.75
N ARG A 87 0.59 20.68 -26.98
CA ARG A 87 1.96 20.20 -26.70
C ARG A 87 1.96 18.90 -25.88
N VAL A 88 1.07 18.79 -24.89
CA VAL A 88 0.93 17.59 -24.05
C VAL A 88 0.43 16.43 -24.89
N GLN A 89 -0.59 16.68 -25.72
CA GLN A 89 -1.15 15.67 -26.62
C GLN A 89 -0.09 15.12 -27.58
N LEU A 90 0.66 16.01 -28.29
CA LEU A 90 1.72 15.59 -29.19
C LEU A 90 2.84 14.81 -28.49
N ARG A 91 3.27 15.27 -27.30
CA ARG A 91 4.30 14.56 -26.51
C ARG A 91 3.82 13.19 -26.06
N SER A 92 2.54 13.03 -25.72
CA SER A 92 1.98 11.75 -25.26
C SER A 92 1.97 10.66 -26.35
N LEU A 93 2.05 11.05 -27.63
CA LEU A 93 2.11 10.15 -28.80
C LEU A 93 3.54 9.76 -29.19
N ASN A 94 4.56 10.25 -28.47
CA ASN A 94 5.95 9.92 -28.78
C ASN A 94 6.30 8.49 -28.39
N VAL A 95 6.18 7.57 -29.38
CA VAL A 95 6.46 6.14 -29.21
C VAL A 95 7.92 5.87 -28.85
N PHE A 96 8.86 6.69 -29.37
CA PHE A 96 10.29 6.51 -29.06
C PHE A 96 10.61 6.71 -27.58
N ASN A 97 9.94 7.65 -26.92
CA ASN A 97 10.16 7.94 -25.50
C ASN A 97 9.26 7.10 -24.56
N TYR A 98 8.04 6.75 -24.98
CA TYR A 98 7.02 6.14 -24.09
C TYR A 98 6.58 4.75 -24.54
N GLY A 99 7.15 4.23 -25.64
CA GLY A 99 6.98 2.86 -26.10
C GLY A 99 5.51 2.47 -26.25
N GLN A 100 5.18 1.32 -25.66
CA GLN A 100 3.85 0.72 -25.78
C GLN A 100 2.72 1.59 -25.18
N ARG A 101 3.01 2.45 -24.19
CA ARG A 101 1.99 3.35 -23.61
C ARG A 101 1.56 4.45 -24.60
N ALA A 102 2.49 4.95 -25.39
CA ALA A 102 2.16 5.91 -26.49
C ALA A 102 1.50 5.18 -27.65
N LEU A 103 2.05 4.05 -28.10
CA LEU A 103 1.50 3.25 -29.21
C LEU A 103 0.06 2.80 -28.95
N SER A 104 -0.26 2.42 -27.72
CA SER A 104 -1.62 2.03 -27.31
C SER A 104 -2.53 3.20 -26.98
N LEU A 105 -2.07 4.45 -27.15
CA LEU A 105 -2.76 5.69 -26.80
C LEU A 105 -3.09 5.82 -25.29
N ARG A 106 -2.68 4.91 -24.45
CA ARG A 106 -2.99 4.97 -23.01
C ARG A 106 -2.47 6.26 -22.36
N LEU A 107 -1.22 6.64 -22.65
CA LEU A 107 -0.63 7.87 -22.11
C LEU A 107 -1.39 9.12 -22.55
N PHE A 108 -1.95 9.13 -23.78
CA PHE A 108 -2.78 10.21 -24.28
C PHE A 108 -4.08 10.36 -23.45
N TYR A 109 -4.81 9.26 -23.22
CA TYR A 109 -6.02 9.27 -22.41
C TYR A 109 -5.76 9.64 -20.96
N GLU A 110 -4.70 9.10 -20.37
CA GLU A 110 -4.24 9.42 -19.02
C GLU A 110 -3.93 10.92 -18.87
N ALA A 111 -3.26 11.49 -19.88
CA ALA A 111 -2.94 12.91 -19.90
C ALA A 111 -4.18 13.80 -19.93
N LEU A 112 -5.20 13.43 -20.73
CA LEU A 112 -6.45 14.20 -20.84
C LEU A 112 -7.17 14.34 -19.50
N SER A 113 -7.15 13.31 -18.66
CA SER A 113 -7.80 13.33 -17.34
C SER A 113 -7.13 14.29 -16.35
N CYS A 114 -5.84 14.58 -16.57
CA CYS A 114 -5.07 15.51 -15.74
C CYS A 114 -5.15 16.98 -16.23
N LEU A 115 -5.65 17.21 -17.47
CA LEU A 115 -5.70 18.55 -18.04
C LEU A 115 -6.84 19.38 -17.43
N ASN A 116 -6.66 20.70 -17.47
CA ASN A 116 -7.65 21.69 -17.00
C ASN A 116 -8.00 21.57 -15.50
N ARG A 117 -7.11 20.96 -14.70
CA ARG A 117 -7.21 20.90 -13.24
C ARG A 117 -6.37 22.02 -12.61
N LYS A 118 -6.76 22.44 -11.42
CA LYS A 118 -5.90 23.30 -10.58
C LYS A 118 -4.59 22.56 -10.30
N PRO A 119 -3.45 23.24 -10.24
CA PRO A 119 -2.18 22.58 -9.92
C PRO A 119 -2.25 21.80 -8.61
N TYR A 120 -1.53 20.69 -8.56
CA TYR A 120 -1.30 19.91 -7.34
C TYR A 120 0.04 20.33 -6.73
N ASP A 121 0.11 20.31 -5.42
CA ASP A 121 1.37 20.45 -4.68
C ASP A 121 2.14 19.12 -4.72
N ILE A 122 1.41 18.01 -4.52
CA ILE A 122 1.96 16.65 -4.47
C ILE A 122 1.16 15.73 -5.40
N VAL A 123 1.85 14.86 -6.10
CA VAL A 123 1.32 13.66 -6.73
C VAL A 123 1.85 12.45 -5.97
N HIS A 124 1.00 11.76 -5.23
CA HIS A 124 1.34 10.56 -4.48
C HIS A 124 0.86 9.31 -5.23
N CYS A 125 1.82 8.58 -5.78
CA CYS A 125 1.56 7.34 -6.52
C CYS A 125 1.70 6.13 -5.59
N HIS A 126 0.66 5.31 -5.53
CA HIS A 126 0.70 4.04 -4.82
C HIS A 126 1.10 2.93 -5.78
N PHE A 127 2.13 2.18 -5.41
CA PHE A 127 2.82 1.16 -6.20
C PHE A 127 3.72 1.72 -7.33
N GLY A 128 4.84 1.07 -7.57
CA GLY A 128 5.85 1.46 -8.56
C GLY A 128 5.32 1.71 -9.97
N PRO A 129 4.39 0.88 -10.53
CA PRO A 129 3.80 1.12 -11.85
C PRO A 129 3.05 2.46 -11.97
N ASN A 130 2.35 2.88 -10.90
CA ASN A 130 1.69 4.19 -10.86
C ASN A 130 2.72 5.33 -10.73
N GLY A 131 3.82 5.10 -10.00
CA GLY A 131 4.95 6.04 -9.94
C GLY A 131 5.56 6.27 -11.33
N LEU A 132 5.79 5.21 -12.10
CA LEU A 132 6.29 5.33 -13.47
C LEU A 132 5.32 6.09 -14.37
N ARG A 133 4.01 5.87 -14.21
CA ARG A 133 2.95 6.63 -14.90
C ARG A 133 2.99 8.10 -14.53
N GLY A 134 3.09 8.43 -13.23
CA GLY A 134 3.22 9.81 -12.74
C GLY A 134 4.42 10.53 -13.35
N VAL A 135 5.58 9.86 -13.45
CA VAL A 135 6.76 10.38 -14.12
C VAL A 135 6.48 10.71 -15.59
N MET A 136 5.85 9.80 -16.34
CA MET A 136 5.55 10.03 -17.77
C MET A 136 4.58 11.20 -17.95
N LEU A 137 3.54 11.31 -17.11
CA LEU A 137 2.58 12.42 -17.15
C LEU A 137 3.26 13.76 -16.84
N ARG A 138 4.22 13.78 -15.91
CA ARG A 138 5.01 14.99 -15.59
C ARG A 138 5.94 15.38 -16.74
N GLU A 139 6.60 14.42 -17.38
CA GLU A 139 7.52 14.69 -18.52
C GLU A 139 6.81 15.24 -19.75
N ILE A 140 5.61 14.78 -20.05
CA ILE A 140 4.81 15.35 -21.16
C ILE A 140 4.22 16.72 -20.80
N GLY A 141 4.23 17.11 -19.52
CA GLY A 141 3.70 18.39 -19.02
C GLY A 141 2.22 18.34 -18.64
N ALA A 142 1.63 17.13 -18.48
CA ALA A 142 0.26 16.97 -18.01
C ALA A 142 0.11 17.20 -16.49
N LEU A 143 1.20 17.00 -15.74
CA LEU A 143 1.29 17.23 -14.30
C LEU A 143 2.47 18.16 -13.99
N GLN A 144 2.29 19.02 -12.99
CA GLN A 144 3.35 19.88 -12.44
C GLN A 144 3.22 19.81 -10.92
N ALA A 145 3.93 18.85 -10.31
CA ALA A 145 3.90 18.63 -8.86
C ALA A 145 5.14 17.83 -8.43
N LYS A 146 5.42 17.81 -7.13
CA LYS A 146 6.38 16.87 -6.55
C LYS A 146 5.80 15.46 -6.58
N LEU A 147 6.60 14.48 -7.01
CA LEU A 147 6.19 13.10 -7.21
C LEU A 147 6.73 12.20 -6.11
N ILE A 148 5.83 11.64 -5.32
CA ILE A 148 6.11 10.62 -4.31
C ILE A 148 5.60 9.28 -4.81
N THR A 149 6.35 8.21 -4.55
CA THR A 149 5.90 6.83 -4.84
C THR A 149 6.05 5.95 -3.61
N SER A 150 4.95 5.35 -3.16
CA SER A 150 4.95 4.35 -2.09
C SER A 150 5.01 2.92 -2.65
N PHE A 151 5.83 2.07 -2.03
CA PHE A 151 6.03 0.67 -2.40
C PHE A 151 5.55 -0.27 -1.29
N TYR A 152 4.85 -1.37 -1.68
CA TYR A 152 4.08 -2.20 -0.75
C TYR A 152 4.44 -3.70 -0.73
N GLY A 153 5.11 -4.24 -1.75
CA GLY A 153 5.53 -5.65 -1.80
C GLY A 153 5.45 -6.25 -3.20
N TYR A 154 4.25 -6.51 -3.71
CA TYR A 154 4.04 -7.07 -5.05
C TYR A 154 4.82 -6.32 -6.15
N ASP A 155 4.83 -5.01 -6.09
CA ASP A 155 5.50 -4.11 -7.02
C ASP A 155 7.04 -4.21 -6.99
N VAL A 156 7.59 -4.79 -5.92
CA VAL A 156 9.05 -4.98 -5.75
C VAL A 156 9.46 -6.45 -5.88
N SER A 157 8.52 -7.39 -5.65
CA SER A 157 8.79 -8.83 -5.73
C SER A 157 8.54 -9.40 -7.12
N VAL A 158 7.29 -9.45 -7.56
CA VAL A 158 6.88 -10.06 -8.83
C VAL A 158 7.05 -9.09 -9.99
N SER A 159 6.56 -7.87 -9.84
CA SER A 159 6.63 -6.87 -10.91
C SER A 159 8.07 -6.56 -11.33
N ALA A 160 8.99 -6.51 -10.36
CA ALA A 160 10.41 -6.29 -10.64
C ALA A 160 11.09 -7.50 -11.32
N ARG A 161 10.65 -8.74 -11.03
CA ARG A 161 11.22 -9.96 -11.64
C ARG A 161 10.72 -10.24 -13.04
N HIS A 162 9.42 -10.01 -13.32
CA HIS A 162 8.81 -10.19 -14.64
C HIS A 162 9.02 -9.00 -15.57
N SER A 163 9.39 -7.84 -15.03
CA SER A 163 9.80 -6.69 -15.81
C SER A 163 11.28 -6.81 -16.19
N ARG A 164 11.67 -6.16 -17.30
CA ARG A 164 13.08 -6.12 -17.74
C ARG A 164 13.97 -5.59 -16.60
N PRO A 165 15.24 -6.02 -16.51
CA PRO A 165 16.20 -5.38 -15.62
C PRO A 165 16.11 -3.85 -15.76
N HIS A 166 16.06 -3.13 -14.64
CA HIS A 166 15.90 -1.67 -14.59
C HIS A 166 14.49 -1.14 -14.96
N SER A 167 13.43 -1.91 -14.76
CA SER A 167 12.05 -1.46 -15.03
C SER A 167 11.68 -0.14 -14.33
N TYR A 168 12.28 0.15 -13.18
CA TYR A 168 12.08 1.39 -12.42
C TYR A 168 13.19 2.43 -12.60
N ALA A 169 14.19 2.23 -13.47
CA ALA A 169 15.30 3.19 -13.63
C ALA A 169 14.80 4.60 -13.96
N ARG A 170 13.81 4.73 -14.84
CA ARG A 170 13.19 6.02 -15.18
C ARG A 170 12.47 6.64 -13.98
N LEU A 171 11.76 5.82 -13.19
CA LEU A 171 11.07 6.27 -11.98
C LEU A 171 12.08 6.77 -10.94
N PHE A 172 13.13 6.01 -10.68
CA PHE A 172 14.18 6.37 -9.73
C PHE A 172 15.00 7.58 -10.16
N ALA A 173 15.21 7.76 -11.47
CA ALA A 173 15.88 8.93 -12.00
C ALA A 173 15.05 10.21 -11.88
N LYS A 174 13.72 10.12 -12.02
CA LYS A 174 12.82 11.27 -12.19
C LYS A 174 11.87 11.50 -11.01
N GLY A 175 11.56 10.52 -10.16
CA GLY A 175 10.75 10.71 -8.96
C GLY A 175 11.46 11.58 -7.93
N ASP A 176 10.73 12.28 -7.08
CA ASP A 176 11.33 13.16 -6.08
C ASP A 176 11.59 12.41 -4.77
N LEU A 177 10.66 11.54 -4.33
CA LEU A 177 10.77 10.79 -3.08
C LEU A 177 10.10 9.42 -3.20
N PHE A 178 10.67 8.44 -2.49
CA PHE A 178 10.18 7.06 -2.45
C PHE A 178 9.88 6.65 -1.01
N LEU A 179 8.69 6.14 -0.77
CA LEU A 179 8.28 5.68 0.55
C LEU A 179 8.29 4.15 0.59
N ALA A 180 9.10 3.60 1.49
CA ALA A 180 9.16 2.19 1.79
C ALA A 180 8.35 1.88 3.06
N ILE A 181 7.51 0.84 3.05
CA ILE A 181 6.70 0.49 4.23
C ILE A 181 7.49 -0.19 5.35
N SER A 182 8.73 -0.57 5.09
CA SER A 182 9.61 -1.26 6.05
C SER A 182 11.08 -1.03 5.70
N ASP A 183 11.97 -1.29 6.64
CA ASP A 183 13.41 -1.25 6.40
C ASP A 183 13.87 -2.35 5.42
N THR A 184 13.22 -3.50 5.45
CA THR A 184 13.40 -4.57 4.46
C THR A 184 13.02 -4.10 3.05
N MET A 185 11.93 -3.36 2.90
CA MET A 185 11.52 -2.76 1.64
C MET A 185 12.53 -1.68 1.18
N ARG A 186 13.01 -0.85 2.09
CA ARG A 186 14.05 0.16 1.78
C ARG A 186 15.30 -0.50 1.19
N ARG A 187 15.84 -1.52 1.83
CA ARG A 187 17.00 -2.29 1.31
C ARG A 187 16.73 -2.82 -0.09
N ARG A 188 15.56 -3.37 -0.33
CA ARG A 188 15.19 -3.91 -1.63
C ARG A 188 15.06 -2.84 -2.72
N LEU A 189 14.58 -1.65 -2.39
CA LEU A 189 14.57 -0.52 -3.33
C LEU A 189 15.98 -0.07 -3.70
N VAL A 190 16.92 -0.06 -2.75
CA VAL A 190 18.35 0.23 -3.00
C VAL A 190 18.94 -0.83 -3.94
N GLU A 191 18.67 -2.13 -3.71
CA GLU A 191 19.11 -3.22 -4.57
C GLU A 191 18.56 -3.10 -6.01
N LEU A 192 17.37 -2.49 -6.19
CA LEU A 192 16.77 -2.20 -7.48
C LEU A 192 17.33 -0.92 -8.13
N GLY A 193 18.27 -0.24 -7.48
CA GLY A 193 18.94 0.97 -7.98
C GLY A 193 18.27 2.29 -7.60
N CYS A 194 17.38 2.29 -6.60
CA CYS A 194 16.83 3.53 -6.07
C CYS A 194 17.89 4.27 -5.24
N PRO A 195 18.10 5.58 -5.44
CA PRO A 195 19.01 6.39 -4.62
C PRO A 195 18.58 6.39 -3.17
N GLU A 196 19.48 6.00 -2.27
CA GLU A 196 19.17 5.79 -0.85
C GLU A 196 18.75 7.08 -0.14
N ASP A 197 19.33 8.21 -0.53
CA ASP A 197 19.03 9.56 -0.03
C ASP A 197 17.62 10.05 -0.37
N ARG A 198 16.94 9.37 -1.32
CA ARG A 198 15.55 9.64 -1.70
C ARG A 198 14.55 8.60 -1.20
N ILE A 199 14.95 7.71 -0.29
CA ILE A 199 14.06 6.72 0.31
C ILE A 199 13.80 7.08 1.77
N LEU A 200 12.54 7.21 2.15
CA LEU A 200 12.11 7.28 3.55
C LEU A 200 11.29 6.04 3.92
N VAL A 201 11.50 5.53 5.12
CA VAL A 201 10.63 4.50 5.68
C VAL A 201 9.38 5.19 6.24
N HIS A 202 8.24 4.90 5.63
CA HIS A 202 6.92 5.33 6.07
C HIS A 202 6.02 4.12 6.22
N ARG A 203 5.84 3.67 7.45
CA ARG A 203 5.14 2.42 7.78
C ARG A 203 3.65 2.53 7.48
N LEU A 204 3.00 1.37 7.31
CA LEU A 204 1.55 1.29 7.33
C LEU A 204 1.05 1.43 8.76
N GLY A 205 -0.13 1.99 8.93
CA GLY A 205 -0.74 2.19 10.24
C GLY A 205 -2.11 1.57 10.37
N VAL A 206 -2.56 1.49 11.61
CA VAL A 206 -3.92 1.10 11.97
C VAL A 206 -4.52 2.09 12.96
N ASP A 207 -5.83 2.27 12.91
CA ASP A 207 -6.55 3.04 13.92
C ASP A 207 -6.69 2.19 15.20
N VAL A 208 -5.79 2.44 16.14
CA VAL A 208 -5.72 1.69 17.41
C VAL A 208 -7.01 1.82 18.23
N LYS A 209 -7.79 2.89 18.02
CA LYS A 209 -9.04 3.15 18.75
C LYS A 209 -10.17 2.21 18.32
N LYS A 210 -10.10 1.66 17.09
CA LYS A 210 -11.08 0.71 16.56
C LYS A 210 -10.95 -0.70 17.16
N PHE A 211 -9.87 -0.99 17.90
CA PHE A 211 -9.60 -2.32 18.45
C PHE A 211 -9.64 -2.30 19.99
N ASN A 212 -10.62 -2.99 20.54
CA ASN A 212 -10.76 -3.18 21.98
C ASN A 212 -9.92 -4.36 22.45
N VAL A 213 -9.21 -4.19 23.57
CA VAL A 213 -8.54 -5.31 24.24
C VAL A 213 -9.59 -6.09 25.01
N SER A 214 -9.76 -7.35 24.66
CA SER A 214 -10.59 -8.27 25.43
C SER A 214 -9.75 -9.46 25.88
N LEU A 215 -9.65 -9.65 27.18
CA LEU A 215 -9.12 -10.87 27.79
C LEU A 215 -10.27 -11.87 27.87
N HIS A 216 -10.71 -12.38 26.73
CA HIS A 216 -11.80 -13.33 26.68
C HIS A 216 -11.28 -14.74 27.00
N THR A 217 -11.85 -15.37 28.02
CA THR A 217 -11.63 -16.80 28.27
C THR A 217 -12.94 -17.51 27.94
N PRO A 218 -12.96 -18.36 26.89
CA PRO A 218 -14.15 -19.12 26.54
C PRO A 218 -14.58 -20.00 27.70
N PRO A 219 -15.90 -20.17 27.94
CA PRO A 219 -16.40 -21.02 29.03
C PRO A 219 -15.97 -22.49 28.91
N ASP A 220 -15.73 -22.96 27.68
CA ASP A 220 -15.30 -24.33 27.40
C ASP A 220 -13.76 -24.50 27.40
N GLY A 221 -13.02 -23.48 27.81
CA GLY A 221 -11.55 -23.54 27.86
C GLY A 221 -10.86 -23.68 26.49
N SER A 222 -11.61 -23.60 25.36
CA SER A 222 -11.02 -23.74 24.03
C SER A 222 -10.10 -22.58 23.67
N MET A 223 -9.03 -22.87 22.91
CA MET A 223 -8.18 -21.84 22.34
C MET A 223 -8.71 -21.39 20.98
N ASN A 224 -9.05 -20.11 20.87
CA ASN A 224 -9.52 -19.49 19.62
C ASN A 224 -8.34 -18.94 18.82
N ILE A 225 -8.06 -19.55 17.67
CA ILE A 225 -7.05 -19.06 16.71
C ILE A 225 -7.79 -18.42 15.55
N VAL A 226 -7.26 -17.31 15.03
CA VAL A 226 -7.82 -16.66 13.83
C VAL A 226 -6.73 -16.40 12.79
N THR A 227 -7.07 -16.60 11.52
CA THR A 227 -6.32 -16.12 10.35
C THR A 227 -7.24 -15.22 9.54
N ILE A 228 -6.77 -14.03 9.18
CA ILE A 228 -7.51 -13.07 8.35
C ILE A 228 -6.65 -12.74 7.15
N ALA A 229 -7.02 -13.25 5.97
CA ALA A 229 -6.19 -13.10 4.78
C ALA A 229 -6.96 -13.43 3.50
N ARG A 230 -6.51 -12.88 2.36
CA ARG A 230 -6.89 -13.43 1.05
C ARG A 230 -6.39 -14.86 0.94
N LEU A 231 -7.18 -15.76 0.35
CA LEU A 231 -6.80 -17.17 0.19
C LEU A 231 -5.92 -17.34 -1.05
N VAL A 232 -4.65 -16.92 -0.93
CA VAL A 232 -3.61 -16.97 -1.98
C VAL A 232 -2.33 -17.60 -1.41
N HIS A 233 -1.45 -18.13 -2.30
CA HIS A 233 -0.27 -18.93 -1.91
C HIS A 233 0.61 -18.24 -0.88
N LYS A 234 0.96 -16.97 -1.07
CA LYS A 234 1.86 -16.25 -0.16
C LYS A 234 1.37 -16.11 1.28
N LYS A 235 0.07 -16.35 1.53
CA LYS A 235 -0.48 -16.34 2.89
C LYS A 235 -0.21 -17.62 3.66
N GLY A 236 0.24 -18.69 3.00
CA GLY A 236 0.69 -19.94 3.62
C GLY A 236 -0.35 -20.64 4.50
N ILE A 237 -1.64 -20.40 4.27
CA ILE A 237 -2.74 -20.85 5.13
C ILE A 237 -2.73 -22.38 5.31
N GLU A 238 -2.32 -23.12 4.29
CA GLU A 238 -2.17 -24.58 4.37
C GLU A 238 -1.21 -25.01 5.49
N HIS A 239 -0.12 -24.28 5.70
CA HIS A 239 0.83 -24.57 6.79
C HIS A 239 0.20 -24.29 8.15
N GLY A 240 -0.63 -23.27 8.27
CA GLY A 240 -1.44 -22.99 9.46
C GLY A 240 -2.43 -24.10 9.76
N ILE A 241 -3.16 -24.61 8.76
CA ILE A 241 -4.11 -25.74 8.90
C ILE A 241 -3.36 -27.00 9.37
N ARG A 242 -2.20 -27.32 8.77
CA ARG A 242 -1.38 -28.45 9.16
C ARG A 242 -0.80 -28.30 10.58
N ALA A 243 -0.43 -27.08 10.99
CA ALA A 243 0.04 -26.82 12.36
C ALA A 243 -1.09 -27.03 13.38
N VAL A 244 -2.31 -26.57 13.06
CA VAL A 244 -3.50 -26.80 13.90
C VAL A 244 -3.85 -28.28 13.96
N ALA A 245 -3.68 -29.05 12.87
CA ALA A 245 -3.88 -30.51 12.90
C ALA A 245 -2.98 -31.20 13.93
N ARG A 246 -1.68 -30.80 13.98
CA ARG A 246 -0.74 -31.33 15.00
C ARG A 246 -1.14 -30.91 16.40
N LEU A 247 -1.63 -29.70 16.57
CA LEU A 247 -2.07 -29.22 17.88
C LEU A 247 -3.28 -30.01 18.41
N VAL A 248 -4.25 -30.32 17.55
CA VAL A 248 -5.41 -31.16 17.91
C VAL A 248 -5.01 -32.57 18.31
N GLN A 249 -3.99 -33.15 17.68
CA GLN A 249 -3.44 -34.47 18.03
C GLN A 249 -2.86 -34.53 19.45
N THR A 250 -2.50 -33.39 20.06
CA THR A 250 -2.06 -33.31 21.46
C THR A 250 -3.22 -33.32 22.48
N GLY A 251 -4.46 -33.36 22.02
CA GLY A 251 -5.66 -33.32 22.88
C GLY A 251 -6.13 -31.92 23.27
N LEU A 252 -5.48 -30.87 22.80
CA LEU A 252 -5.88 -29.49 23.09
C LEU A 252 -7.20 -29.13 22.38
N GLN A 253 -8.12 -28.49 23.11
CA GLN A 253 -9.36 -27.96 22.55
C GLN A 253 -9.10 -26.67 21.79
N VAL A 254 -9.23 -26.72 20.46
CA VAL A 254 -8.92 -25.61 19.56
C VAL A 254 -10.09 -25.29 18.66
N LYS A 255 -10.38 -24.01 18.45
CA LYS A 255 -11.23 -23.50 17.39
C LYS A 255 -10.39 -22.60 16.48
N TYR A 256 -10.32 -22.92 15.21
CA TYR A 256 -9.57 -22.14 14.22
C TYR A 256 -10.51 -21.54 13.19
N THR A 257 -10.56 -20.20 13.15
CA THR A 257 -11.39 -19.46 12.19
C THR A 257 -10.50 -18.83 11.12
N ILE A 258 -10.77 -19.16 9.86
CA ILE A 258 -10.12 -18.57 8.69
C ILE A 258 -11.10 -17.61 8.04
N VAL A 259 -10.72 -16.33 7.98
CA VAL A 259 -11.52 -15.23 7.43
C VAL A 259 -10.88 -14.76 6.14
N GLY A 260 -11.68 -14.65 5.09
CA GLY A 260 -11.29 -14.20 3.77
C GLY A 260 -11.76 -15.13 2.68
N ASP A 261 -11.43 -14.76 1.45
CA ASP A 261 -11.76 -15.51 0.26
C ASP A 261 -10.62 -15.45 -0.76
N GLY A 262 -10.66 -16.31 -1.78
CA GLY A 262 -9.68 -16.33 -2.84
C GLY A 262 -9.57 -17.67 -3.56
N PRO A 263 -8.70 -17.75 -4.59
CA PRO A 263 -8.60 -18.90 -5.48
C PRO A 263 -8.23 -20.23 -4.81
N LEU A 264 -7.66 -20.20 -3.60
CA LEU A 264 -7.28 -21.41 -2.87
C LEU A 264 -8.39 -21.98 -1.99
N ARG A 265 -9.61 -21.40 -1.99
CA ARG A 265 -10.68 -21.79 -1.08
C ARG A 265 -10.95 -23.29 -1.12
N ASP A 266 -11.26 -23.83 -2.30
CA ASP A 266 -11.61 -25.23 -2.48
C ASP A 266 -10.49 -26.19 -2.06
N GLN A 267 -9.24 -25.83 -2.36
CA GLN A 267 -8.05 -26.61 -1.96
C GLN A 267 -7.87 -26.64 -0.44
N LEU A 268 -8.12 -25.52 0.24
CA LEU A 268 -8.02 -25.43 1.69
C LEU A 268 -9.17 -26.19 2.37
N GLU A 269 -10.39 -26.15 1.84
CA GLU A 269 -11.54 -26.92 2.33
C GLU A 269 -11.29 -28.43 2.18
N GLN A 270 -10.75 -28.87 1.04
CA GLN A 270 -10.33 -30.25 0.85
C GLN A 270 -9.24 -30.67 1.84
N LEU A 271 -8.24 -29.83 2.10
CA LEU A 271 -7.20 -30.11 3.08
C LEU A 271 -7.78 -30.26 4.49
N ILE A 272 -8.72 -29.40 4.89
CA ILE A 272 -9.43 -29.48 6.18
C ILE A 272 -10.15 -30.82 6.32
N GLN A 273 -10.82 -31.25 5.26
CA GLN A 273 -11.54 -32.55 5.23
C GLN A 273 -10.56 -33.73 5.32
N GLN A 274 -9.49 -33.74 4.52
CA GLN A 274 -8.47 -34.80 4.54
C GLN A 274 -7.81 -34.98 5.90
N LEU A 275 -7.63 -33.87 6.64
CA LEU A 275 -7.05 -33.89 7.99
C LEU A 275 -8.07 -34.13 9.10
N GLY A 276 -9.37 -34.31 8.76
CA GLY A 276 -10.43 -34.55 9.74
C GLY A 276 -10.75 -33.34 10.63
N LEU A 277 -10.48 -32.13 10.16
CA LEU A 277 -10.57 -30.90 10.95
C LEU A 277 -11.91 -30.16 10.80
N ASN A 278 -12.94 -30.74 10.18
CA ASN A 278 -14.23 -30.07 9.89
C ASN A 278 -14.94 -29.51 11.14
N LYS A 279 -14.71 -30.09 12.33
CA LYS A 279 -15.26 -29.61 13.61
C LYS A 279 -14.41 -28.57 14.31
N VAL A 280 -13.17 -28.37 13.85
CA VAL A 280 -12.15 -27.51 14.47
C VAL A 280 -11.93 -26.25 13.64
N VAL A 281 -11.86 -26.37 12.31
CA VAL A 281 -11.55 -25.28 11.37
C VAL A 281 -12.81 -24.80 10.68
N LYS A 282 -13.06 -23.49 10.75
CA LYS A 282 -14.20 -22.83 10.09
C LYS A 282 -13.69 -21.84 9.05
N MET A 283 -14.07 -22.03 7.78
CA MET A 283 -13.90 -21.06 6.71
C MET A 283 -15.08 -20.07 6.73
N SER A 284 -14.84 -18.81 7.10
CA SER A 284 -15.90 -17.82 7.37
C SER A 284 -16.23 -16.90 6.19
N GLY A 285 -15.47 -16.99 5.08
CA GLY A 285 -15.61 -16.07 3.96
C GLY A 285 -15.14 -14.66 4.31
N TRP A 286 -15.43 -13.72 3.43
CA TRP A 286 -15.07 -12.32 3.60
C TRP A 286 -15.85 -11.67 4.76
N ARG A 287 -15.23 -10.70 5.47
CA ARG A 287 -15.82 -9.97 6.58
C ARG A 287 -15.51 -8.48 6.49
N ARG A 288 -16.43 -7.65 6.98
CA ARG A 288 -16.25 -6.19 7.07
C ARG A 288 -15.37 -5.83 8.28
N ARG A 289 -14.75 -4.65 8.25
CA ARG A 289 -13.86 -4.17 9.33
C ARG A 289 -14.43 -4.30 10.75
N PRO A 290 -15.69 -3.90 11.04
CA PRO A 290 -16.25 -4.06 12.38
C PRO A 290 -16.31 -5.53 12.82
N GLU A 291 -16.70 -6.44 11.92
CA GLU A 291 -16.76 -7.89 12.19
C GLU A 291 -15.34 -8.46 12.45
N ILE A 292 -14.33 -7.93 11.75
CA ILE A 292 -12.91 -8.29 11.96
C ILE A 292 -12.47 -7.86 13.35
N ALA A 293 -12.78 -6.63 13.77
CA ALA A 293 -12.46 -6.14 15.12
C ALA A 293 -13.12 -7.01 16.21
N ASP A 294 -14.38 -7.40 16.02
CA ASP A 294 -15.10 -8.29 16.93
C ASP A 294 -14.49 -9.69 16.98
N LEU A 295 -14.04 -10.23 15.84
CA LEU A 295 -13.37 -11.52 15.77
C LEU A 295 -12.02 -11.49 16.48
N LEU A 296 -11.23 -10.45 16.26
CA LEU A 296 -9.96 -10.23 16.95
C LEU A 296 -10.18 -10.09 18.47
N ALA A 297 -11.20 -9.36 18.92
CA ALA A 297 -11.52 -9.22 20.33
C ALA A 297 -11.87 -10.56 21.01
N LYS A 298 -12.37 -11.56 20.26
CA LYS A 298 -12.74 -12.91 20.76
C LYS A 298 -11.65 -13.95 20.54
N ALA A 299 -10.61 -13.64 19.79
CA ALA A 299 -9.49 -14.54 19.53
C ALA A 299 -8.48 -14.55 20.69
N HIS A 300 -7.63 -15.56 20.71
CA HIS A 300 -6.50 -15.67 21.63
C HIS A 300 -5.18 -15.47 20.91
N ILE A 301 -5.11 -15.84 19.64
CA ILE A 301 -3.89 -15.80 18.81
C ILE A 301 -4.30 -15.44 17.39
N LEU A 302 -3.56 -14.52 16.77
CA LEU A 302 -3.53 -14.39 15.31
C LEU A 302 -2.46 -15.33 14.75
N LEU A 303 -2.84 -16.20 13.81
CA LEU A 303 -1.93 -17.05 13.04
C LEU A 303 -1.80 -16.50 11.62
N ALA A 304 -0.60 -16.09 11.23
CA ALA A 304 -0.33 -15.51 9.90
C ALA A 304 0.93 -16.16 9.28
N PRO A 305 0.84 -17.40 8.77
CA PRO A 305 1.99 -18.21 8.36
C PRO A 305 2.47 -17.89 6.94
N SER A 306 2.70 -16.61 6.62
CA SER A 306 3.06 -16.12 5.29
C SER A 306 4.35 -16.76 4.78
N ILE A 307 4.42 -16.95 3.45
CA ILE A 307 5.55 -17.57 2.77
C ILE A 307 5.89 -16.81 1.49
N THR A 308 7.07 -17.02 0.98
CA THR A 308 7.39 -16.70 -0.41
C THR A 308 6.68 -17.72 -1.31
N ALA A 309 5.77 -17.26 -2.17
CA ALA A 309 5.09 -18.11 -3.14
C ALA A 309 6.06 -18.58 -4.24
N ASP A 310 5.69 -19.65 -4.97
CA ASP A 310 6.56 -20.27 -5.97
C ASP A 310 6.86 -19.34 -7.16
N ASP A 311 5.95 -18.42 -7.49
CA ASP A 311 6.15 -17.33 -8.46
C ASP A 311 7.01 -16.18 -7.92
N GLY A 312 7.42 -16.26 -6.65
CA GLY A 312 8.21 -15.26 -5.95
C GLY A 312 7.39 -14.11 -5.37
N ASP A 313 6.04 -14.20 -5.37
CA ASP A 313 5.21 -13.20 -4.69
C ASP A 313 5.43 -13.26 -3.18
N GLN A 314 5.61 -12.09 -2.57
CA GLN A 314 5.87 -11.90 -1.16
C GLN A 314 4.91 -10.90 -0.54
N GLU A 315 4.74 -10.99 0.76
CA GLU A 315 4.11 -9.92 1.51
C GLU A 315 5.01 -8.67 1.54
N GLY A 316 4.40 -7.51 1.74
CA GLY A 316 5.12 -6.38 2.26
C GLY A 316 5.14 -6.45 3.78
N THR A 317 4.17 -5.78 4.39
CA THR A 317 3.89 -5.83 5.82
C THR A 317 2.39 -6.01 6.00
N PRO A 318 1.91 -7.20 6.39
CA PRO A 318 0.47 -7.45 6.50
C PRO A 318 -0.18 -6.58 7.60
N VAL A 319 -1.16 -5.77 7.23
CA VAL A 319 -1.86 -4.85 8.15
C VAL A 319 -2.53 -5.61 9.30
N VAL A 320 -3.04 -6.80 9.04
CA VAL A 320 -3.71 -7.64 10.05
C VAL A 320 -2.84 -7.96 11.27
N LEU A 321 -1.50 -7.97 11.12
CA LEU A 321 -0.58 -8.16 12.27
C LEU A 321 -0.70 -6.98 13.24
N MET A 322 -0.74 -5.76 12.71
CA MET A 322 -0.89 -4.54 13.50
C MET A 322 -2.30 -4.46 14.12
N GLU A 323 -3.34 -4.89 13.38
CA GLU A 323 -4.72 -4.97 13.88
C GLU A 323 -4.82 -5.94 15.06
N ALA A 324 -4.21 -7.12 14.96
CA ALA A 324 -4.17 -8.11 16.04
C ALA A 324 -3.41 -7.59 17.28
N LEU A 325 -2.22 -7.03 17.07
CA LEU A 325 -1.45 -6.42 18.15
C LEU A 325 -2.19 -5.22 18.78
N ALA A 326 -2.92 -4.43 17.98
CA ALA A 326 -3.79 -3.37 18.48
C ALA A 326 -4.95 -3.91 19.34
N ALA A 327 -5.49 -5.07 19.00
CA ALA A 327 -6.48 -5.79 19.79
C ALA A 327 -5.89 -6.48 21.04
N GLY A 328 -4.57 -6.43 21.23
CA GLY A 328 -3.89 -7.07 22.36
C GLY A 328 -3.68 -8.58 22.19
N LEU A 329 -3.66 -9.07 20.95
CA LEU A 329 -3.42 -10.47 20.62
C LEU A 329 -1.95 -10.72 20.32
N PRO A 330 -1.33 -11.79 20.86
CA PRO A 330 -0.06 -12.27 20.37
C PRO A 330 -0.21 -12.80 18.93
N VAL A 331 0.85 -12.66 18.16
CA VAL A 331 0.90 -13.12 16.77
C VAL A 331 1.84 -14.30 16.65
N VAL A 332 1.41 -15.36 15.95
CA VAL A 332 2.33 -16.42 15.48
C VAL A 332 2.43 -16.28 13.96
N SER A 333 3.64 -16.03 13.48
CA SER A 333 3.90 -15.75 12.07
C SER A 333 5.25 -16.34 11.62
N THR A 334 5.72 -15.95 10.45
CA THR A 334 6.94 -16.47 9.84
C THR A 334 7.97 -15.38 9.62
N GLN A 335 9.25 -15.78 9.54
CA GLN A 335 10.36 -14.89 9.21
C GLN A 335 10.33 -14.52 7.73
N HIS A 336 9.30 -13.76 7.35
CA HIS A 336 8.98 -13.43 5.99
C HIS A 336 8.92 -11.91 5.79
N SER A 337 9.71 -11.39 4.84
CA SER A 337 9.68 -9.98 4.40
C SER A 337 9.70 -8.99 5.59
N GLY A 338 8.75 -8.05 5.67
CA GLY A 338 8.63 -7.05 6.74
C GLY A 338 7.95 -7.54 8.03
N ILE A 339 7.58 -8.82 8.15
CA ILE A 339 6.89 -9.36 9.34
C ILE A 339 7.72 -9.20 10.61
N PRO A 340 9.04 -9.49 10.64
CA PRO A 340 9.87 -9.31 11.84
C PRO A 340 9.99 -7.86 12.32
N GLU A 341 9.64 -6.89 11.49
CA GLU A 341 9.61 -5.47 11.88
C GLU A 341 8.31 -5.08 12.63
N VAL A 342 7.29 -5.94 12.58
CA VAL A 342 6.01 -5.77 13.28
C VAL A 342 5.90 -6.69 14.48
N VAL A 343 6.32 -7.94 14.32
CA VAL A 343 6.26 -8.98 15.36
C VAL A 343 7.67 -9.22 15.89
N GLU A 344 7.91 -8.77 17.11
CA GLU A 344 9.17 -9.00 17.82
C GLU A 344 9.10 -10.38 18.49
N ASP A 345 10.00 -11.30 18.05
CA ASP A 345 10.01 -12.69 18.51
C ASP A 345 10.20 -12.80 20.03
N GLY A 346 9.35 -13.59 20.70
CA GLY A 346 9.34 -13.75 22.16
C GLY A 346 8.79 -12.55 22.94
N VAL A 347 8.53 -11.41 22.30
CA VAL A 347 8.06 -10.17 22.95
C VAL A 347 6.61 -9.86 22.62
N THR A 348 6.26 -9.75 21.34
CA THR A 348 4.89 -9.44 20.88
C THR A 348 4.20 -10.63 20.22
N GLY A 349 4.91 -11.73 20.09
CA GLY A 349 4.47 -12.95 19.44
C GLY A 349 5.65 -13.86 19.12
N PHE A 350 5.49 -14.75 18.14
CA PHE A 350 6.54 -15.62 17.66
C PHE A 350 6.70 -15.55 16.16
N VAL A 351 7.95 -15.61 15.70
CA VAL A 351 8.33 -15.63 14.28
C VAL A 351 9.16 -16.87 14.01
N VAL A 352 8.65 -17.80 13.20
CA VAL A 352 9.30 -19.07 12.86
C VAL A 352 9.72 -19.11 11.39
N PRO A 353 10.58 -20.05 10.95
CA PRO A 353 10.91 -20.20 9.55
C PRO A 353 9.67 -20.43 8.66
N GLU A 354 9.70 -19.93 7.42
CA GLU A 354 8.64 -20.19 6.43
C GLU A 354 8.45 -21.70 6.23
N ARG A 355 7.20 -22.14 6.06
CA ARG A 355 6.81 -23.53 5.82
C ARG A 355 7.10 -24.50 6.98
N ASP A 356 7.64 -24.04 8.10
CA ASP A 356 7.92 -24.91 9.26
C ASP A 356 6.66 -25.14 10.10
N VAL A 357 5.89 -26.15 9.67
CA VAL A 357 4.66 -26.59 10.34
C VAL A 357 4.91 -27.03 11.79
N THR A 358 6.09 -27.61 12.07
CA THR A 358 6.43 -28.10 13.41
C THR A 358 6.63 -26.92 14.36
N ALA A 359 7.46 -25.97 13.95
CA ALA A 359 7.71 -24.78 14.76
C ALA A 359 6.42 -23.95 14.98
N LEU A 360 5.56 -23.82 13.95
CA LEU A 360 4.25 -23.18 14.11
C LEU A 360 3.41 -23.88 15.19
N ALA A 361 3.30 -25.22 15.13
CA ALA A 361 2.52 -26.01 16.09
C ALA A 361 3.08 -25.89 17.51
N GLU A 362 4.42 -25.91 17.68
CA GLU A 362 5.08 -25.74 18.98
C GLU A 362 4.79 -24.37 19.60
N LYS A 363 4.85 -23.29 18.82
CA LYS A 363 4.56 -21.93 19.33
C LYS A 363 3.08 -21.75 19.66
N LEU A 364 2.18 -22.33 18.86
CA LEU A 364 0.75 -22.35 19.17
C LEU A 364 0.47 -23.14 20.46
N ARG A 365 1.11 -24.32 20.63
CA ARG A 365 0.99 -25.13 21.85
C ARG A 365 1.51 -24.36 23.06
N TYR A 366 2.70 -23.76 22.96
CA TYR A 366 3.27 -22.96 24.04
C TYR A 366 2.29 -21.88 24.50
N LEU A 367 1.72 -21.12 23.59
CA LEU A 367 0.73 -20.09 23.92
C LEU A 367 -0.58 -20.68 24.48
N ALA A 368 -0.98 -21.91 24.09
CA ALA A 368 -2.15 -22.57 24.65
C ALA A 368 -1.92 -22.94 26.13
N GLU A 369 -0.75 -23.47 26.44
CA GLU A 369 -0.35 -23.94 27.77
C GLU A 369 0.03 -22.79 28.72
N HIS A 370 0.34 -21.58 28.19
CA HIS A 370 0.81 -20.42 28.96
C HIS A 370 -0.07 -19.17 28.75
N PRO A 371 -1.28 -19.13 29.35
CA PRO A 371 -2.22 -17.98 29.18
C PRO A 371 -1.62 -16.63 29.58
N HIS A 372 -0.76 -16.61 30.60
CA HIS A 372 -0.09 -15.39 31.07
C HIS A 372 0.85 -14.79 30.01
N GLU A 373 1.50 -15.66 29.20
CA GLU A 373 2.36 -15.21 28.09
C GLU A 373 1.54 -14.57 26.96
N ARG A 374 0.33 -15.11 26.68
CA ARG A 374 -0.60 -14.44 25.73
C ARG A 374 -0.90 -13.01 26.17
N SER A 375 -1.24 -12.82 27.45
CA SER A 375 -1.55 -11.50 28.00
C SER A 375 -0.34 -10.56 27.97
N ARG A 376 0.85 -11.07 28.34
CA ARG A 376 2.10 -10.30 28.33
C ARG A 376 2.45 -9.85 26.91
N MET A 377 2.44 -10.77 25.95
CA MET A 377 2.77 -10.49 24.55
C MET A 377 1.74 -9.56 23.90
N GLY A 378 0.45 -9.78 24.17
CA GLY A 378 -0.60 -8.92 23.67
C GLY A 378 -0.50 -7.47 24.17
N GLN A 379 -0.19 -7.28 25.47
CA GLN A 379 0.05 -5.94 26.03
C GLN A 379 1.29 -5.28 25.40
N ALA A 380 2.41 -6.01 25.28
CA ALA A 380 3.62 -5.52 24.63
C ALA A 380 3.34 -5.13 23.17
N GLY A 381 2.59 -5.96 22.43
CA GLY A 381 2.19 -5.70 21.06
C GLY A 381 1.37 -4.42 20.92
N ARG A 382 0.38 -4.21 21.79
CA ARG A 382 -0.43 -2.99 21.76
C ARG A 382 0.41 -1.73 22.03
N VAL A 383 1.38 -1.80 22.95
CA VAL A 383 2.31 -0.69 23.21
C VAL A 383 3.15 -0.40 21.97
N ALA A 384 3.69 -1.44 21.32
CA ALA A 384 4.48 -1.30 20.11
C ALA A 384 3.67 -0.67 18.96
N VAL A 385 2.43 -1.12 18.73
CA VAL A 385 1.56 -0.56 17.69
C VAL A 385 1.23 0.91 17.94
N LYS A 386 0.85 1.28 19.16
CA LYS A 386 0.60 2.69 19.53
C LYS A 386 1.81 3.59 19.30
N ARG A 387 3.02 3.05 19.41
CA ARG A 387 4.26 3.80 19.21
C ARG A 387 4.63 3.94 17.74
N LEU A 388 4.56 2.84 16.97
CA LEU A 388 5.19 2.72 15.65
C LEU A 388 4.19 2.67 14.48
N PHE A 389 2.94 2.28 14.73
CA PHE A 389 1.95 1.96 13.70
C PHE A 389 0.60 2.65 13.93
N ASP A 390 0.54 3.67 14.77
CA ASP A 390 -0.66 4.49 14.97
C ASP A 390 -0.88 5.35 13.73
N ILE A 391 -2.02 5.16 13.06
CA ILE A 391 -2.35 5.82 11.79
C ILE A 391 -2.37 7.34 11.93
N GLU A 392 -2.80 7.88 13.08
CA GLU A 392 -2.82 9.32 13.31
C GLU A 392 -1.40 9.90 13.23
N LYS A 393 -0.44 9.30 13.96
CA LYS A 393 0.96 9.73 13.95
C LYS A 393 1.60 9.59 12.58
N LEU A 394 1.24 8.52 11.85
CA LEU A 394 1.76 8.29 10.51
C LEU A 394 1.19 9.29 9.51
N ASN A 395 -0.09 9.66 9.62
CA ASN A 395 -0.66 10.71 8.78
C ASN A 395 -0.09 12.09 9.10
N ASP A 396 0.17 12.42 10.39
CA ASP A 396 0.92 13.63 10.76
C ASP A 396 2.29 13.66 10.08
N ARG A 397 3.02 12.55 10.20
CA ARG A 397 4.34 12.39 9.56
C ARG A 397 4.27 12.52 8.04
N LEU A 398 3.22 12.02 7.39
CA LEU A 398 3.05 12.13 5.95
C LEU A 398 2.85 13.59 5.52
N VAL A 399 2.07 14.37 6.29
CA VAL A 399 1.92 15.82 6.07
C VAL A 399 3.26 16.55 6.22
N GLU A 400 4.07 16.21 7.24
CA GLU A 400 5.42 16.76 7.39
C GLU A 400 6.31 16.46 6.19
N ILE A 401 6.29 15.23 5.68
CA ILE A 401 7.03 14.81 4.48
C ILE A 401 6.60 15.65 3.26
N TYR A 402 5.29 15.85 3.07
CA TYR A 402 4.78 16.66 1.97
C TYR A 402 5.21 18.13 2.09
N ASN A 403 5.12 18.71 3.28
CA ASN A 403 5.54 20.08 3.54
C ASN A 403 7.05 20.26 3.33
N GLY A 404 7.87 19.30 3.77
CA GLY A 404 9.32 19.31 3.55
C GLY A 404 9.70 19.31 2.06
N LEU A 405 8.99 18.51 1.24
CA LEU A 405 9.20 18.49 -0.20
C LEU A 405 8.81 19.81 -0.89
N ASN A 406 7.74 20.44 -0.44
CA ASN A 406 7.26 21.72 -0.98
C ASN A 406 8.15 22.88 -0.51
N GLY A 407 8.62 22.88 0.75
CA GLY A 407 9.54 23.89 1.29
C GLY A 407 10.86 23.92 0.53
N GLN A 408 11.46 22.78 0.28
CA GLN A 408 12.69 22.67 -0.55
C GLN A 408 12.49 23.16 -2.00
N ALA A 409 11.26 23.05 -2.54
CA ALA A 409 10.93 23.59 -3.86
C ALA A 409 10.82 25.10 -3.83
N ALA A 410 10.23 25.68 -2.79
CA ALA A 410 10.10 27.13 -2.63
C ALA A 410 11.47 27.82 -2.46
N GLU A 411 12.37 27.24 -1.66
CA GLU A 411 13.74 27.76 -1.51
C GLU A 411 14.52 27.71 -2.83
N LYS A 412 14.45 26.60 -3.57
CA LYS A 412 15.10 26.50 -4.89
C LYS A 412 14.52 27.48 -5.91
N GLN A 413 13.20 27.68 -5.91
CA GLN A 413 12.56 28.65 -6.80
C GLN A 413 12.95 30.08 -6.44
N ALA A 414 12.96 30.42 -5.16
CA ALA A 414 13.42 31.76 -4.71
C ALA A 414 14.85 32.07 -5.13
N VAL A 415 15.78 31.11 -4.96
CA VAL A 415 17.17 31.24 -5.40
C VAL A 415 17.29 31.40 -6.92
N MET A 416 16.47 30.67 -7.71
CA MET A 416 16.45 30.82 -9.17
C MET A 416 15.86 32.16 -9.61
N ASP A 417 14.82 32.66 -8.94
CA ASP A 417 14.19 33.94 -9.24
C ASP A 417 15.12 35.10 -8.87
N GLU A 418 15.86 35.03 -7.75
CA GLU A 418 16.91 35.98 -7.36
C GLU A 418 18.06 36.00 -8.37
N SER A 419 18.52 34.81 -8.81
CA SER A 419 19.60 34.72 -9.81
C SER A 419 19.18 35.27 -11.17
N SER A 420 17.92 35.06 -11.56
CA SER A 420 17.38 35.58 -12.81
C SER A 420 17.10 37.09 -12.75
N ALA A 421 16.76 37.62 -11.58
CA ALA A 421 16.63 39.05 -11.34
C ALA A 421 18.00 39.74 -11.38
N ALA A 422 19.03 39.16 -10.75
CA ALA A 422 20.39 39.65 -10.80
C ALA A 422 20.94 39.67 -12.25
N ALA A 423 20.69 38.63 -13.04
CA ALA A 423 21.11 38.57 -14.44
C ALA A 423 20.39 39.60 -15.33
N ARG A 424 19.17 40.00 -15.00
CA ARG A 424 18.45 41.09 -15.70
C ARG A 424 18.99 42.46 -15.32
N CYS A 425 19.40 42.69 -14.08
CA CYS A 425 20.05 43.93 -13.64
C CYS A 425 21.43 44.10 -14.28
N ASP A 426 22.23 43.06 -14.41
CA ASP A 426 23.52 43.12 -15.08
C ASP A 426 23.43 43.41 -16.60
N ASN A 427 22.40 42.88 -17.27
CA ASN A 427 22.13 43.20 -18.67
C ASN A 427 21.61 44.64 -18.86
N ALA A 428 20.85 45.19 -17.93
CA ALA A 428 20.37 46.57 -17.99
C ALA A 428 21.54 47.58 -17.83
N ASN A 429 22.52 47.27 -16.97
CA ASN A 429 23.71 48.11 -16.77
C ASN A 429 24.73 48.06 -17.92
N ARG A 430 24.69 47.07 -18.79
CA ARG A 430 25.55 47.01 -19.99
C ARG A 430 25.09 47.90 -21.14
N PHE A 431 23.87 48.43 -21.11
CA PHE A 431 23.35 49.34 -22.15
C PHE A 431 23.44 50.82 -21.79
N TYR A 432 23.94 51.18 -20.58
CA TYR A 432 24.21 52.55 -20.18
C TYR A 432 25.71 52.76 -19.97
N SER A 433 26.46 52.81 -21.05
CA SER A 433 27.83 53.37 -21.04
C SER A 433 27.77 54.75 -21.74
N PRO A 434 27.92 55.86 -21.05
CA PRO A 434 27.96 57.16 -21.71
C PRO A 434 29.27 57.29 -22.48
N THR A 435 29.18 57.46 -23.82
CA THR A 435 30.29 57.94 -24.66
C THR A 435 30.56 59.35 -24.26
N ILE A 436 31.71 59.54 -23.59
CA ILE A 436 32.33 60.89 -23.39
C ILE A 436 33.18 61.15 -24.60
N HIS A 437 32.79 62.19 -25.36
CA HIS A 437 33.69 62.89 -26.28
C HIS A 437 34.39 64.02 -25.56
#